data_89fe0fdc12cc8cf341cc6befdc576c70
#
_entry.id   89fe0fdc12cc8cf341cc6befdc576c70
#
_cell.length_a   1.000
_cell.length_b   1.000
_cell.length_c   1.000
_cell.angle_alpha   90.00
_cell.angle_beta   90.00
_cell.angle_gamma   90.00
#
_symmetry.space_group_name_H-M   'P 1'
#
loop_
_entity.id
_entity.type
_entity.pdbx_description
1 polymer ?
#
loop_
_entity_poly.entity_id
_entity_poly.type
_entity_poly.pdbx_seq_one_letter_code
_entity_poly.pdbx_strand_id
1 'polypeptide(L)' 'YDADIKIVTSNGVLVNEGRSNGGMYTWDGCDTGGRQVASGVYMVQAATSEGDKGTVCKIAIVR' A
#
# COMPACT_ATOMS: atom_id res chain seq x y z
N TYR A 1 4.16 15.86 -4.09
CA TYR A 1 2.91 15.89 -3.33
C TYR A 1 2.82 14.67 -2.41
N ASP A 2 2.01 14.79 -1.40
CA ASP A 2 1.83 13.73 -0.42
C ASP A 2 0.50 13.04 -0.65
N ALA A 3 0.49 11.73 -0.45
CA ALA A 3 -0.71 10.93 -0.59
C ALA A 3 -0.76 9.90 0.53
N ASP A 4 -1.96 9.57 0.97
CA ASP A 4 -2.17 8.46 1.89
C ASP A 4 -2.11 7.16 1.09
N ILE A 5 -1.28 6.24 1.56
CA ILE A 5 -1.07 4.96 0.90
C ILE A 5 -1.68 3.88 1.76
N LYS A 6 -2.46 3.00 1.13
CA LYS A 6 -3.01 1.82 1.77
C LYS A 6 -2.66 0.60 0.95
N ILE A 7 -2.21 -0.43 1.62
CA ILE A 7 -1.87 -1.71 1.00
C ILE A 7 -2.86 -2.74 1.51
N VAL A 8 -3.60 -3.33 0.59
CA VAL A 8 -4.67 -4.27 0.92
C VAL A 8 -4.45 -5.57 0.17
N THR A 9 -5.00 -6.65 0.72
CA THR A 9 -5.02 -7.94 0.03
C THR A 9 -5.99 -7.88 -1.14
N SER A 10 -5.95 -8.90 -1.99
CA SER A 10 -6.92 -9.02 -3.09
C SER A 10 -8.36 -9.12 -2.59
N ASN A 11 -8.55 -9.51 -1.32
CA ASN A 11 -9.86 -9.57 -0.69
C ASN A 11 -10.28 -8.25 -0.02
N GLY A 12 -9.41 -7.25 -0.07
CA GLY A 12 -9.72 -5.94 0.51
C GLY A 12 -9.35 -5.77 1.97
N VAL A 13 -8.59 -6.70 2.54
CA VAL A 13 -8.15 -6.60 3.94
C VAL A 13 -6.94 -5.68 4.01
N LEU A 14 -7.00 -4.69 4.87
CA LEU A 14 -5.90 -3.75 5.07
C LEU A 14 -4.70 -4.48 5.66
N VAL A 15 -3.55 -4.34 5.00
CA VAL A 15 -2.29 -4.95 5.43
C VAL A 15 -1.40 -3.91 6.08
N ASN A 16 -1.23 -2.78 5.42
CA ASN A 16 -0.39 -1.71 5.92
C ASN A 16 -0.89 -0.39 5.36
N GLU A 17 -0.47 0.68 5.99
CA GLU A 17 -0.79 2.01 5.50
C GLU A 17 0.36 2.96 5.84
N GLY A 18 0.45 4.02 5.09
CA GLY A 18 1.49 5.02 5.31
C GLY A 18 1.18 6.24 4.49
N ARG A 19 2.18 7.09 4.36
CA ARG A 19 2.03 8.32 3.60
C ARG A 19 3.24 8.47 2.68
N SER A 20 2.96 8.72 1.42
CA SER A 20 4.02 9.00 0.47
C SER A 20 4.56 10.41 0.72
N ASN A 21 5.83 10.59 0.43
CA ASN A 21 6.50 11.86 0.61
C ASN A 21 7.17 12.21 -0.71
N GLY A 22 6.79 13.33 -1.30
CA GLY A 22 7.33 13.73 -2.58
C GLY A 22 6.99 12.79 -3.73
N GLY A 23 5.86 12.08 -3.63
CA GLY A 23 5.44 11.17 -4.67
C GLY A 23 6.06 9.78 -4.60
N MET A 24 6.76 9.46 -3.52
CA MET A 24 7.44 8.18 -3.36
C MET A 24 7.03 7.52 -2.06
N TYR A 25 6.80 6.22 -2.12
CA TYR A 25 6.53 5.40 -0.95
C TYR A 25 7.23 4.07 -1.09
N THR A 26 7.96 3.67 -0.06
CA THR A 26 8.66 2.39 -0.03
C THR A 26 8.00 1.49 1.00
N TRP A 27 7.60 0.30 0.57
CA TRP A 27 7.01 -0.71 1.44
C TRP A 27 8.00 -1.84 1.63
N ASP A 28 8.19 -2.24 2.88
CA ASP A 28 9.16 -3.27 3.24
C ASP A 28 8.57 -4.68 3.21
N GLY A 29 7.30 -4.82 2.79
CA GLY A 29 6.65 -6.13 2.74
C GLY A 29 6.14 -6.62 4.08
N CYS A 30 5.96 -5.71 5.04
CA CYS A 30 5.46 -6.05 6.37
C CYS A 30 4.09 -5.45 6.61
N ASP A 31 3.31 -6.07 7.50
CA ASP A 31 2.04 -5.51 7.94
C ASP A 31 2.27 -4.44 9.01
N THR A 32 1.18 -3.90 9.55
CA THR A 32 1.28 -2.85 10.56
C THR A 32 1.91 -3.32 11.86
N GLY A 33 1.92 -4.62 12.11
CA GLY A 33 2.56 -5.20 13.27
C GLY A 33 4.03 -5.55 13.08
N GLY A 34 4.58 -5.27 11.89
CA GLY A 34 5.98 -5.55 11.59
C GLY A 34 6.25 -6.97 11.14
N ARG A 35 5.22 -7.76 10.90
CA ARG A 35 5.38 -9.13 10.43
C ARG A 35 5.41 -9.16 8.92
N GLN A 36 6.24 -10.03 8.36
CA GLN A 36 6.29 -10.23 6.93
C GLN A 36 4.97 -10.82 6.43
N VAL A 37 4.46 -10.23 5.35
CA VAL A 37 3.23 -10.73 4.75
C VAL A 37 3.49 -12.00 3.95
N ALA A 38 2.46 -12.81 3.79
CA ALA A 38 2.56 -14.03 2.99
C ALA A 38 2.71 -13.70 1.51
N SER A 39 3.24 -14.65 0.75
CA SER A 39 3.31 -14.52 -0.70
C SER A 39 1.90 -14.37 -1.27
N GLY A 40 1.76 -13.49 -2.22
CA GLY A 40 0.47 -13.24 -2.85
C GLY A 40 0.44 -11.92 -3.58
N VAL A 41 -0.75 -11.56 -4.05
CA VAL A 41 -0.98 -10.30 -4.76
C VAL A 41 -1.59 -9.30 -3.80
N TYR A 42 -1.04 -8.12 -3.78
CA TYR A 42 -1.49 -7.02 -2.94
C TYR A 42 -1.79 -5.81 -3.80
N MET A 43 -2.72 -4.99 -3.35
CA MET A 43 -3.10 -3.77 -4.06
C MET A 43 -2.69 -2.56 -3.26
N VAL A 44 -2.09 -1.60 -3.94
CA VAL A 44 -1.67 -0.35 -3.33
C VAL A 44 -2.61 0.74 -3.81
N GLN A 45 -3.26 1.39 -2.87
CA GLN A 45 -4.18 2.49 -3.14
C GLN A 45 -3.56 3.78 -2.63
N ALA A 46 -3.67 4.83 -3.44
CA ALA A 46 -3.17 6.14 -3.06
C ALA A 46 -4.32 7.15 -3.13
N ALA A 47 -4.41 7.99 -2.11
CA ALA A 47 -5.39 9.06 -2.06
C ALA A 47 -4.68 10.36 -1.70
N THR A 48 -4.89 11.40 -2.51
CA THR A 48 -4.31 12.70 -2.25
C THR A 48 -5.15 13.48 -1.24
N SER A 49 -4.56 14.52 -0.67
CA SER A 49 -5.25 15.40 0.27
C SER A 49 -6.42 16.16 -0.39
N GLU A 50 -6.46 16.20 -1.70
CA GLU A 50 -7.54 16.86 -2.44
C GLU A 50 -8.72 15.93 -2.70
N GLY A 51 -8.65 14.70 -2.18
CA GLY A 51 -9.73 13.74 -2.34
C GLY A 51 -9.69 12.95 -3.63
N ASP A 52 -8.71 13.16 -4.47
CA ASP A 52 -8.52 12.35 -5.66
C ASP A 52 -8.06 10.96 -5.24
N LYS A 53 -8.89 9.99 -5.53
CA LYS A 53 -8.47 8.60 -5.38
C LYS A 53 -7.55 8.28 -6.54
N GLY A 54 -6.29 8.19 -6.21
CA GLY A 54 -5.30 7.96 -7.21
C GLY A 54 -5.23 6.52 -7.66
N THR A 55 -4.14 6.20 -8.23
CA THR A 55 -3.87 4.96 -8.92
C THR A 55 -3.91 3.76 -7.99
N VAL A 56 -4.54 2.69 -8.43
CA VAL A 56 -4.45 1.39 -7.79
C VAL A 56 -3.41 0.58 -8.55
N CYS A 57 -2.37 0.14 -7.85
CA CYS A 57 -1.32 -0.69 -8.42
C CYS A 57 -1.39 -2.07 -7.78
N LYS A 58 -1.14 -3.09 -8.58
CA LYS A 58 -0.99 -4.46 -8.07
C LYS A 58 0.47 -4.77 -7.92
N ILE A 59 0.83 -5.38 -6.80
CA ILE A 59 2.17 -5.88 -6.58
C ILE A 59 2.11 -7.33 -6.16
N ALA A 60 3.13 -8.08 -6.52
CA ALA A 60 3.23 -9.48 -6.13
C ALA A 60 4.40 -9.64 -5.18
N ILE A 61 4.14 -10.32 -4.07
CA ILE A 61 5.18 -10.69 -3.11
C ILE A 61 5.46 -12.17 -3.29
N VAL A 62 6.70 -12.48 -3.55
CA VAL A 62 7.16 -13.87 -3.69
C VAL A 62 8.26 -14.11 -2.66
N ARG A 63 8.04 -15.07 -1.82
CA ARG A 63 8.99 -15.44 -0.78
C ARG A 63 9.44 -16.89 -0.89
#